data_3db077f4b0f2bcb11e75b978d9cb1871
#
_entry.id   3db077f4b0f2bcb11e75b978d9cb1871
#
_cell.length_a   1.000
_cell.length_b   1.000
_cell.length_c   1.000
_cell.angle_alpha   90.00
_cell.angle_beta   90.00
_cell.angle_gamma   90.00
#
_symmetry.space_group_name_H-M   'P 1'
#
loop_
_entity.id
_entity.type
_entity.pdbx_description
1 polymer ?
#
loop_
_entity_poly.entity_id
_entity_poly.type
_entity_poly.pdbx_seq_one_letter_code
_entity_poly.pdbx_strand_id
1 'polypeptide(L)'
;MLRNEIQNKTGLTRKAIEYYEEKGLIKPLKLENGYRDYSEEDMKILSKISLFRKVGLSVSEIKEYLSSNGNSLSSILRRKQHQLDIEQMRREVIELIVKKESQTLIDDKIALIEAEESIYERLEKIFPGHFGQLIFSAYQPFLNEHLREDGKEAYKKFVNYLDSLPSFNLSKEEQDYIEEVSSAFDMKVLKEVNASKIEAIENAEKWL
;
A
#
# COMPACT_ATOMS: atom_id res chain seq x y z
N MET A 1 11.87 32.09 8.82
CA MET A 1 12.91 31.88 7.76
C MET A 1 12.37 32.29 6.42
N LEU A 2 13.20 32.89 5.58
CA LEU A 2 12.82 33.23 4.22
C LEU A 2 12.86 32.01 3.28
N ARG A 3 12.09 32.08 2.17
CA ARG A 3 12.00 30.98 1.19
C ARG A 3 13.36 30.51 0.67
N ASN A 4 14.27 31.42 0.38
CA ASN A 4 15.61 31.06 -0.13
C ASN A 4 16.41 30.22 0.87
N GLU A 5 16.27 30.46 2.17
CA GLU A 5 16.91 29.68 3.21
C GLU A 5 16.34 28.27 3.26
N ILE A 6 15.01 28.14 3.11
CA ILE A 6 14.32 26.85 3.03
C ILE A 6 14.79 26.07 1.79
N GLN A 7 14.84 26.72 0.61
CA GLN A 7 15.33 26.06 -0.61
C GLN A 7 16.74 25.50 -0.45
N ASN A 8 17.63 26.30 0.12
CA ASN A 8 19.02 25.88 0.34
C ASN A 8 19.14 24.71 1.32
N LYS A 9 18.33 24.71 2.38
CA LYS A 9 18.35 23.64 3.41
C LYS A 9 17.69 22.35 2.98
N THR A 10 16.61 22.43 2.19
CA THR A 10 15.79 21.25 1.81
C THR A 10 16.06 20.73 0.41
N GLY A 11 16.72 21.54 -0.44
CA GLY A 11 16.92 21.23 -1.87
C GLY A 11 15.63 21.31 -2.70
N LEU A 12 14.53 21.82 -2.13
CA LEU A 12 13.26 21.94 -2.83
C LEU A 12 13.25 23.20 -3.70
N THR A 13 12.62 23.11 -4.88
CA THR A 13 12.40 24.26 -5.74
C THR A 13 11.31 25.16 -5.17
N ARG A 14 11.29 26.44 -5.58
CA ARG A 14 10.22 27.38 -5.25
C ARG A 14 8.84 26.82 -5.56
N LYS A 15 8.66 26.27 -6.77
CA LYS A 15 7.38 25.68 -7.21
C LYS A 15 6.94 24.49 -6.34
N ALA A 16 7.90 23.68 -5.90
CA ALA A 16 7.60 22.55 -5.02
C ALA A 16 7.10 23.03 -3.64
N ILE A 17 7.74 24.07 -3.06
CA ILE A 17 7.33 24.63 -1.78
C ILE A 17 5.93 25.25 -1.87
N GLU A 18 5.66 26.05 -2.92
CA GLU A 18 4.34 26.64 -3.20
C GLU A 18 3.27 25.55 -3.36
N TYR A 19 3.58 24.48 -4.07
CA TYR A 19 2.68 23.35 -4.23
C TYR A 19 2.35 22.64 -2.88
N TYR A 20 3.32 22.48 -1.99
CA TYR A 20 3.08 21.88 -0.67
C TYR A 20 2.28 22.80 0.25
N GLU A 21 2.44 24.13 0.13
CA GLU A 21 1.57 25.12 0.77
C GLU A 21 0.13 24.99 0.26
N GLU A 22 -0.09 24.93 -1.06
CA GLU A 22 -1.41 24.73 -1.68
C GLU A 22 -2.08 23.41 -1.25
N LYS A 23 -1.29 22.33 -1.10
CA LYS A 23 -1.78 21.05 -0.61
C LYS A 23 -2.02 21.02 0.91
N GLY A 24 -1.71 22.11 1.62
CA GLY A 24 -1.93 22.26 3.05
C GLY A 24 -0.98 21.42 3.91
N LEU A 25 0.17 21.02 3.37
CA LEU A 25 1.20 20.29 4.12
C LEU A 25 2.00 21.21 5.03
N ILE A 26 2.12 22.48 4.67
CA ILE A 26 2.72 23.56 5.45
C ILE A 26 1.81 24.80 5.43
N LYS A 27 1.94 25.66 6.44
CA LYS A 27 1.15 26.88 6.56
C LYS A 27 2.04 28.06 7.00
N PRO A 28 2.93 28.54 6.11
CA PRO A 28 3.81 29.65 6.45
C PRO A 28 3.01 30.93 6.70
N LEU A 29 3.51 31.79 7.58
CA LEU A 29 2.92 33.08 7.86
C LEU A 29 3.10 34.01 6.64
N LYS A 30 2.03 34.64 6.22
CA LYS A 30 2.08 35.71 5.18
C LYS A 30 2.27 37.04 5.85
N LEU A 31 3.42 37.66 5.60
CA LEU A 31 3.75 39.01 6.12
C LEU A 31 2.98 40.07 5.35
N GLU A 32 2.86 41.29 5.93
CA GLU A 32 2.19 42.45 5.32
C GLU A 32 2.79 42.83 3.96
N ASN A 33 4.09 42.65 3.79
CA ASN A 33 4.80 42.91 2.53
C ASN A 33 4.63 41.78 1.49
N GLY A 34 3.77 40.81 1.74
CA GLY A 34 3.46 39.67 0.86
C GLY A 34 4.47 38.53 0.88
N TYR A 35 5.56 38.65 1.61
CA TYR A 35 6.53 37.54 1.76
C TYR A 35 6.00 36.45 2.70
N ARG A 36 6.51 35.23 2.51
CA ARG A 36 6.26 34.09 3.39
C ARG A 36 7.36 34.00 4.45
N ASP A 37 6.95 33.87 5.70
CA ASP A 37 7.84 33.53 6.82
C ASP A 37 7.57 32.10 7.27
N TYR A 38 8.57 31.23 7.10
CA TYR A 38 8.51 29.83 7.42
C TYR A 38 9.03 29.58 8.82
N SER A 39 8.24 28.86 9.62
CA SER A 39 8.61 28.44 10.95
C SER A 39 9.69 27.35 10.92
N GLU A 40 10.27 27.02 12.06
CA GLU A 40 11.16 25.84 12.19
C GLU A 40 10.38 24.54 11.95
N GLU A 41 9.11 24.49 12.30
CA GLU A 41 8.25 23.35 12.05
C GLU A 41 7.99 23.17 10.56
N ASP A 42 7.69 24.23 9.82
CA ASP A 42 7.57 24.18 8.36
C ASP A 42 8.86 23.63 7.72
N MET A 43 10.02 24.06 8.24
CA MET A 43 11.32 23.59 7.75
C MET A 43 11.50 22.08 8.01
N LYS A 44 11.14 21.59 9.20
CA LYS A 44 11.19 20.15 9.51
C LYS A 44 10.26 19.35 8.63
N ILE A 45 9.04 19.81 8.39
CA ILE A 45 8.06 19.18 7.50
C ILE A 45 8.61 19.15 6.08
N LEU A 46 9.11 20.25 5.55
CA LEU A 46 9.67 20.33 4.19
C LEU A 46 10.90 19.42 4.02
N SER A 47 11.73 19.29 5.05
CA SER A 47 12.86 18.36 5.06
C SER A 47 12.39 16.91 4.97
N LYS A 48 11.36 16.53 5.74
CA LYS A 48 10.73 15.19 5.67
C LYS A 48 10.11 14.96 4.28
N ILE A 49 9.38 15.94 3.75
CA ILE A 49 8.81 15.86 2.40
C ILE A 49 9.91 15.61 1.37
N SER A 50 11.01 16.39 1.41
CA SER A 50 12.15 16.22 0.51
C SER A 50 12.72 14.80 0.57
N LEU A 51 12.92 14.26 1.77
CA LEU A 51 13.38 12.88 1.98
C LEU A 51 12.41 11.87 1.38
N PHE A 52 11.14 11.94 1.74
CA PHE A 52 10.12 10.99 1.30
C PHE A 52 9.90 11.01 -0.22
N ARG A 53 9.96 12.20 -0.83
CA ARG A 53 9.90 12.30 -2.30
C ARG A 53 11.08 11.62 -2.98
N LYS A 54 12.29 11.69 -2.40
CA LYS A 54 13.48 11.00 -2.92
C LYS A 54 13.36 9.48 -2.86
N VAL A 55 12.66 8.94 -1.87
CA VAL A 55 12.38 7.49 -1.77
C VAL A 55 11.07 7.08 -2.45
N GLY A 56 10.45 7.98 -3.21
CA GLY A 56 9.32 7.65 -4.10
C GLY A 56 7.94 7.68 -3.46
N LEU A 57 7.77 8.28 -2.26
CA LEU A 57 6.43 8.48 -1.71
C LEU A 57 5.68 9.55 -2.51
N SER A 58 4.40 9.29 -2.76
CA SER A 58 3.47 10.27 -3.32
C SER A 58 3.14 11.37 -2.32
N VAL A 59 2.58 12.48 -2.78
CA VAL A 59 2.16 13.57 -1.88
C VAL A 59 1.01 13.16 -0.97
N SER A 60 0.13 12.28 -1.44
CA SER A 60 -0.95 11.70 -0.63
C SER A 60 -0.42 10.82 0.51
N GLU A 61 0.55 9.95 0.24
CA GLU A 61 1.21 9.13 1.25
C GLU A 61 1.96 9.97 2.29
N ILE A 62 2.63 11.04 1.85
CA ILE A 62 3.30 11.98 2.76
C ILE A 62 2.27 12.69 3.65
N LYS A 63 1.13 13.10 3.08
CA LYS A 63 0.05 13.71 3.86
C LYS A 63 -0.53 12.75 4.89
N GLU A 64 -0.76 11.49 4.52
CA GLU A 64 -1.17 10.41 5.41
C GLU A 64 -0.16 10.23 6.57
N TYR A 65 1.13 10.15 6.26
CA TYR A 65 2.19 10.06 7.25
C TYR A 65 2.18 11.24 8.24
N LEU A 66 2.07 12.46 7.75
CA LEU A 66 2.07 13.65 8.60
C LEU A 66 0.82 13.74 9.47
N SER A 67 -0.34 13.28 8.98
CA SER A 67 -1.59 13.27 9.75
C SER A 67 -1.67 12.14 10.79
N SER A 68 -0.95 11.03 10.59
CA SER A 68 -0.88 9.90 11.50
C SER A 68 0.24 10.00 12.55
N ASN A 69 0.88 11.15 12.68
CA ASN A 69 2.09 11.33 13.51
C ASN A 69 3.21 10.32 13.22
N GLY A 70 3.26 9.82 11.98
CA GLY A 70 4.29 8.89 11.54
C GLY A 70 3.94 7.41 11.60
N ASN A 71 2.76 7.05 12.10
CA ASN A 71 2.37 5.64 12.31
C ASN A 71 2.00 4.91 11.01
N SER A 72 1.76 5.62 9.89
CA SER A 72 1.33 5.00 8.63
C SER A 72 2.46 4.46 7.74
N LEU A 73 3.74 4.59 8.12
CA LEU A 73 4.85 4.14 7.26
C LEU A 73 4.83 2.65 6.96
N SER A 74 4.48 1.82 7.95
CA SER A 74 4.38 0.38 7.77
C SER A 74 3.26 0.03 6.79
N SER A 75 2.12 0.70 6.88
CA SER A 75 1.00 0.55 5.95
C SER A 75 1.38 0.99 4.53
N ILE A 76 2.05 2.13 4.38
CA ILE A 76 2.56 2.61 3.09
C ILE A 76 3.56 1.61 2.50
N LEU A 77 4.47 1.06 3.30
CA LEU A 77 5.44 0.06 2.85
C LEU A 77 4.74 -1.20 2.32
N ARG A 78 3.73 -1.70 3.04
CA ARG A 78 2.95 -2.88 2.61
C ARG A 78 2.21 -2.65 1.30
N ARG A 79 1.55 -1.47 1.12
CA ARG A 79 0.91 -1.12 -0.15
C ARG A 79 1.91 -1.07 -1.31
N LYS A 80 3.10 -0.50 -1.08
CA LYS A 80 4.15 -0.49 -2.10
C LYS A 80 4.66 -1.89 -2.42
N GLN A 81 4.79 -2.76 -1.42
CA GLN A 81 5.16 -4.14 -1.66
C GLN A 81 4.11 -4.86 -2.51
N HIS A 82 2.83 -4.70 -2.18
CA HIS A 82 1.75 -5.27 -3.00
C HIS A 82 1.80 -4.75 -4.45
N GLN A 83 2.00 -3.45 -4.64
CA GLN A 83 2.17 -2.88 -5.99
C GLN A 83 3.35 -3.50 -6.76
N LEU A 84 4.47 -3.75 -6.08
CA LEU A 84 5.63 -4.41 -6.69
C LEU A 84 5.33 -5.88 -7.05
N ASP A 85 4.61 -6.60 -6.19
CA ASP A 85 4.19 -7.98 -6.45
C ASP A 85 3.29 -8.03 -7.71
N ILE A 86 2.31 -7.14 -7.83
CA ILE A 86 1.45 -7.02 -9.01
C ILE A 86 2.25 -6.64 -10.27
N GLU A 87 3.16 -5.68 -10.19
CA GLU A 87 4.02 -5.31 -11.32
C GLU A 87 4.93 -6.47 -11.76
N GLN A 88 5.41 -7.28 -10.82
CA GLN A 88 6.15 -8.50 -11.13
C GLN A 88 5.28 -9.50 -11.91
N MET A 89 4.05 -9.74 -11.46
CA MET A 89 3.11 -10.62 -12.17
C MET A 89 2.80 -10.12 -13.59
N ARG A 90 2.59 -8.80 -13.75
CA ARG A 90 2.39 -8.18 -15.08
C ARG A 90 3.62 -8.37 -15.99
N ARG A 91 4.81 -8.27 -15.43
CA ARG A 91 6.04 -8.54 -16.17
C ARG A 91 6.10 -9.98 -16.66
N GLU A 92 5.72 -10.95 -15.83
CA GLU A 92 5.64 -12.37 -16.22
C GLU A 92 4.66 -12.58 -17.39
N VAL A 93 3.50 -11.91 -17.39
CA VAL A 93 2.56 -11.95 -18.52
C VAL A 93 3.22 -11.42 -19.80
N ILE A 94 3.96 -10.32 -19.72
CA ILE A 94 4.70 -9.77 -20.88
C ILE A 94 5.73 -10.79 -21.39
N GLU A 95 6.43 -11.49 -20.50
CA GLU A 95 7.39 -12.54 -20.87
C GLU A 95 6.69 -13.72 -21.59
N LEU A 96 5.48 -14.13 -21.16
CA LEU A 96 4.68 -15.12 -21.86
C LEU A 96 4.30 -14.68 -23.28
N ILE A 97 3.89 -13.43 -23.44
CA ILE A 97 3.58 -12.84 -24.75
C ILE A 97 4.82 -12.85 -25.68
N VAL A 98 5.98 -12.44 -25.14
CA VAL A 98 7.26 -12.45 -25.90
C VAL A 98 7.63 -13.87 -26.32
N LYS A 99 7.41 -14.87 -25.47
CA LYS A 99 7.66 -16.30 -25.77
C LYS A 99 6.61 -16.90 -26.69
N LYS A 100 5.55 -16.17 -27.03
CA LYS A 100 4.40 -16.64 -27.84
C LYS A 100 3.70 -17.86 -27.22
N GLU A 101 3.56 -17.85 -25.91
CA GLU A 101 2.81 -18.86 -25.19
C GLU A 101 1.32 -18.85 -25.56
N SER A 102 0.58 -19.86 -25.14
CA SER A 102 -0.85 -19.98 -25.50
C SER A 102 -1.68 -18.82 -24.93
N GLN A 103 -2.65 -18.35 -25.70
CA GLN A 103 -3.57 -17.29 -25.28
C GLN A 103 -4.28 -17.66 -23.96
N THR A 104 -4.68 -18.93 -23.83
CA THR A 104 -5.32 -19.42 -22.58
C THR A 104 -4.45 -19.19 -21.34
N LEU A 105 -3.15 -19.51 -21.44
CA LEU A 105 -2.23 -19.30 -20.32
C LEU A 105 -2.07 -17.81 -19.98
N ILE A 106 -2.06 -16.94 -20.99
CA ILE A 106 -1.98 -15.50 -20.81
C ILE A 106 -3.25 -14.99 -20.14
N ASP A 107 -4.43 -15.40 -20.63
CA ASP A 107 -5.72 -14.99 -20.09
C ASP A 107 -5.90 -15.46 -18.62
N ASP A 108 -5.50 -16.68 -18.32
CA ASP A 108 -5.52 -17.22 -16.95
C ASP A 108 -4.64 -16.39 -16.01
N LYS A 109 -3.45 -15.99 -16.44
CA LYS A 109 -2.55 -15.15 -15.63
C LYS A 109 -3.12 -13.75 -15.43
N ILE A 110 -3.73 -13.16 -16.44
CA ILE A 110 -4.41 -11.86 -16.32
C ILE A 110 -5.56 -11.95 -15.32
N ALA A 111 -6.38 -13.00 -15.41
CA ALA A 111 -7.50 -13.20 -14.48
C ALA A 111 -7.03 -13.34 -13.01
N LEU A 112 -5.87 -13.96 -12.77
CA LEU A 112 -5.29 -14.03 -11.43
C LEU A 112 -4.88 -12.65 -10.91
N ILE A 113 -4.25 -11.81 -11.74
CA ILE A 113 -3.87 -10.44 -11.36
C ILE A 113 -5.11 -9.63 -11.00
N GLU A 114 -6.14 -9.66 -11.84
CA GLU A 114 -7.41 -8.95 -11.61
C GLU A 114 -8.11 -9.42 -10.32
N ALA A 115 -8.08 -10.72 -10.05
CA ALA A 115 -8.64 -11.29 -8.83
C ALA A 115 -7.87 -10.81 -7.58
N GLU A 116 -6.54 -10.80 -7.63
CA GLU A 116 -5.70 -10.37 -6.53
C GLU A 116 -5.91 -8.88 -6.23
N GLU A 117 -5.88 -8.01 -7.23
CA GLU A 117 -6.14 -6.57 -7.07
C GLU A 117 -7.53 -6.32 -6.51
N SER A 118 -8.54 -7.01 -7.03
CA SER A 118 -9.94 -6.86 -6.63
C SER A 118 -10.19 -7.23 -5.16
N ILE A 119 -9.59 -8.32 -4.67
CA ILE A 119 -9.70 -8.72 -3.26
C ILE A 119 -8.94 -7.75 -2.37
N TYR A 120 -7.74 -7.34 -2.76
CA TYR A 120 -6.94 -6.40 -2.00
C TYR A 120 -7.70 -5.08 -1.78
N GLU A 121 -8.24 -4.48 -2.84
CA GLU A 121 -9.01 -3.25 -2.76
C GLU A 121 -10.24 -3.36 -1.85
N ARG A 122 -10.96 -4.49 -1.92
CA ARG A 122 -12.13 -4.74 -1.07
C ARG A 122 -11.75 -4.86 0.40
N LEU A 123 -10.70 -5.61 0.70
CA LEU A 123 -10.24 -5.79 2.07
C LEU A 123 -9.70 -4.48 2.67
N GLU A 124 -8.98 -3.67 1.90
CA GLU A 124 -8.55 -2.33 2.35
C GLU A 124 -9.73 -1.39 2.59
N LYS A 125 -10.80 -1.48 1.79
CA LYS A 125 -12.01 -0.67 1.97
C LYS A 125 -12.79 -1.05 3.23
N ILE A 126 -12.91 -2.35 3.52
CA ILE A 126 -13.67 -2.86 4.67
C ILE A 126 -12.86 -2.71 5.95
N PHE A 127 -11.59 -3.08 5.90
CA PHE A 127 -10.64 -3.09 7.01
C PHE A 127 -9.45 -2.19 6.68
N PRO A 128 -9.58 -0.86 6.79
CA PRO A 128 -8.51 0.05 6.40
C PRO A 128 -7.22 -0.20 7.18
N GLY A 129 -6.11 -0.07 6.47
CA GLY A 129 -4.78 -0.20 7.03
C GLY A 129 -4.35 -1.65 7.24
N HIS A 130 -3.69 -1.91 8.38
CA HIS A 130 -3.03 -3.20 8.62
C HIS A 130 -3.98 -4.39 8.56
N PHE A 131 -5.19 -4.27 9.09
CA PHE A 131 -6.10 -5.41 9.22
C PHE A 131 -6.49 -5.98 7.86
N GLY A 132 -6.85 -5.12 6.89
CA GLY A 132 -7.14 -5.54 5.52
C GLY A 132 -5.93 -6.17 4.84
N GLN A 133 -4.76 -5.59 5.03
CA GLN A 133 -3.51 -6.10 4.50
C GLN A 133 -3.09 -7.44 5.09
N LEU A 134 -3.32 -7.66 6.40
CA LEU A 134 -3.06 -8.94 7.06
C LEU A 134 -3.99 -10.03 6.54
N ILE A 135 -5.29 -9.75 6.44
CA ILE A 135 -6.27 -10.70 5.90
C ILE A 135 -5.92 -11.02 4.44
N PHE A 136 -5.63 -10.00 3.62
CA PHE A 136 -5.21 -10.22 2.23
C PHE A 136 -4.01 -11.16 2.14
N SER A 137 -2.97 -10.93 2.95
CA SER A 137 -1.77 -11.77 2.96
C SER A 137 -2.05 -13.22 3.35
N ALA A 138 -3.09 -13.47 4.14
CA ALA A 138 -3.52 -14.82 4.47
C ALA A 138 -4.21 -15.51 3.29
N TYR A 139 -4.86 -14.77 2.39
CA TYR A 139 -5.55 -15.30 1.21
C TYR A 139 -4.69 -15.32 -0.06
N GLN A 140 -3.68 -14.46 -0.16
CA GLN A 140 -2.84 -14.30 -1.34
C GLN A 140 -2.30 -15.62 -1.92
N PRO A 141 -1.82 -16.61 -1.13
CA PRO A 141 -1.35 -17.88 -1.67
C PRO A 141 -2.42 -18.66 -2.43
N PHE A 142 -3.68 -18.55 -2.01
CA PHE A 142 -4.80 -19.24 -2.65
C PHE A 142 -5.26 -18.56 -3.95
N LEU A 143 -4.93 -17.28 -4.14
CA LEU A 143 -5.25 -16.54 -5.36
C LEU A 143 -4.29 -16.87 -6.51
N ASN A 144 -3.13 -17.45 -6.20
CA ASN A 144 -2.13 -17.87 -7.20
C ASN A 144 -2.44 -19.22 -7.84
N GLU A 145 -3.45 -19.94 -7.35
CA GLU A 145 -3.89 -21.20 -7.89
C GLU A 145 -4.94 -21.00 -9.00
N HIS A 146 -4.91 -21.89 -10.00
CA HIS A 146 -5.97 -21.91 -11.02
C HIS A 146 -7.31 -22.22 -10.37
N LEU A 147 -8.20 -21.24 -10.39
CA LEU A 147 -9.56 -21.45 -9.93
C LEU A 147 -10.29 -22.41 -10.89
N ARG A 148 -10.60 -23.62 -10.42
CA ARG A 148 -11.53 -24.53 -11.10
C ARG A 148 -12.91 -23.87 -11.18
N GLU A 149 -13.83 -24.42 -11.98
CA GLU A 149 -15.18 -23.84 -12.12
C GLU A 149 -15.94 -23.71 -10.79
N ASP A 150 -15.79 -24.69 -9.89
CA ASP A 150 -16.30 -24.63 -8.51
C ASP A 150 -15.61 -23.55 -7.69
N GLY A 151 -14.31 -23.36 -7.87
CA GLY A 151 -13.53 -22.27 -7.25
C GLY A 151 -13.97 -20.88 -7.73
N LYS A 152 -14.31 -20.72 -9.01
CA LYS A 152 -14.84 -19.46 -9.53
C LYS A 152 -16.17 -19.08 -8.88
N GLU A 153 -17.05 -20.06 -8.65
CA GLU A 153 -18.31 -19.82 -7.95
C GLU A 153 -18.09 -19.43 -6.47
N ALA A 154 -17.18 -20.15 -5.79
CA ALA A 154 -16.80 -19.84 -4.42
C ALA A 154 -16.18 -18.44 -4.30
N TYR A 155 -15.30 -18.07 -5.23
CA TYR A 155 -14.72 -16.74 -5.33
C TYR A 155 -15.81 -15.66 -5.50
N LYS A 156 -16.76 -15.86 -6.42
CA LYS A 156 -17.87 -14.93 -6.62
C LYS A 156 -18.73 -14.75 -5.35
N LYS A 157 -19.01 -15.83 -4.64
CA LYS A 157 -19.71 -15.78 -3.36
C LYS A 157 -18.92 -15.00 -2.30
N PHE A 158 -17.60 -15.21 -2.24
CA PHE A 158 -16.71 -14.50 -1.33
C PHE A 158 -16.66 -13.00 -1.63
N VAL A 159 -16.51 -12.62 -2.90
CA VAL A 159 -16.55 -11.20 -3.34
C VAL A 159 -17.89 -10.55 -2.96
N ASN A 160 -19.01 -11.21 -3.26
CA ASN A 160 -20.35 -10.69 -2.90
C ASN A 160 -20.50 -10.53 -1.36
N TYR A 161 -19.93 -11.46 -0.59
CA TYR A 161 -19.91 -11.34 0.87
C TYR A 161 -19.10 -10.13 1.31
N LEU A 162 -17.89 -9.94 0.79
CA LEU A 162 -17.06 -8.76 1.09
C LEU A 162 -17.80 -7.46 0.74
N ASP A 163 -18.44 -7.39 -0.43
CA ASP A 163 -19.19 -6.20 -0.85
C ASP A 163 -20.42 -5.93 0.03
N SER A 164 -20.94 -6.93 0.75
CA SER A 164 -22.04 -6.78 1.72
C SER A 164 -21.61 -6.29 3.10
N LEU A 165 -20.32 -6.34 3.42
CA LEU A 165 -19.83 -5.94 4.72
C LEU A 165 -19.81 -4.41 4.86
N PRO A 166 -20.25 -3.87 6.02
CA PRO A 166 -20.08 -2.45 6.29
C PRO A 166 -18.59 -2.11 6.45
N SER A 167 -18.21 -0.89 6.08
CA SER A 167 -16.87 -0.38 6.35
C SER A 167 -16.62 -0.34 7.87
N PHE A 168 -15.48 -0.84 8.29
CA PHE A 168 -15.08 -0.86 9.69
C PHE A 168 -14.50 0.50 10.06
N ASN A 169 -15.22 1.26 10.88
CA ASN A 169 -14.78 2.57 11.35
C ASN A 169 -14.04 2.42 12.68
N LEU A 170 -12.72 2.37 12.60
CA LEU A 170 -11.86 2.41 13.78
C LEU A 170 -11.65 3.86 14.22
N SER A 171 -11.68 4.09 15.52
CA SER A 171 -11.20 5.34 16.11
C SER A 171 -9.71 5.53 15.80
N LYS A 172 -9.24 6.77 15.92
CA LYS A 172 -7.82 7.04 15.68
C LYS A 172 -6.90 6.27 16.64
N GLU A 173 -7.31 6.13 17.90
CA GLU A 173 -6.57 5.39 18.92
C GLU A 173 -6.46 3.89 18.56
N GLU A 174 -7.55 3.29 18.07
CA GLU A 174 -7.56 1.90 17.62
C GLU A 174 -6.68 1.71 16.36
N GLN A 175 -6.72 2.66 15.42
CA GLN A 175 -5.85 2.63 14.24
C GLN A 175 -4.38 2.72 14.63
N ASP A 176 -4.02 3.66 15.51
CA ASP A 176 -2.65 3.86 15.99
C ASP A 176 -2.16 2.61 16.75
N TYR A 177 -3.00 2.00 17.61
CA TYR A 177 -2.67 0.76 18.30
C TYR A 177 -2.45 -0.42 17.35
N ILE A 178 -3.35 -0.60 16.38
CA ILE A 178 -3.21 -1.65 15.37
C ILE A 178 -1.93 -1.45 14.57
N GLU A 179 -1.62 -0.24 14.16
CA GLU A 179 -0.40 0.06 13.39
C GLU A 179 0.87 -0.19 14.23
N GLU A 180 0.87 0.18 15.52
CA GLU A 180 1.98 -0.09 16.44
C GLU A 180 2.23 -1.59 16.60
N VAL A 181 1.19 -2.36 16.94
CA VAL A 181 1.29 -3.82 17.07
C VAL A 181 1.71 -4.47 15.76
N SER A 182 1.23 -3.96 14.65
CA SER A 182 1.45 -4.50 13.31
C SER A 182 2.82 -4.20 12.75
N SER A 183 3.45 -3.11 13.20
CA SER A 183 4.83 -2.80 12.81
C SER A 183 5.81 -3.87 13.27
N ALA A 184 5.44 -4.65 14.29
CA ALA A 184 6.21 -5.78 14.81
C ALA A 184 6.04 -7.08 13.97
N PHE A 185 5.03 -7.15 13.08
CA PHE A 185 4.81 -8.33 12.24
C PHE A 185 5.57 -8.21 10.92
N ASP A 186 6.50 -9.13 10.71
CA ASP A 186 7.17 -9.28 9.42
C ASP A 186 6.25 -10.03 8.44
N MET A 187 5.75 -9.30 7.44
CA MET A 187 4.88 -9.84 6.38
C MET A 187 5.55 -10.96 5.58
N LYS A 188 6.90 -10.98 5.51
CA LYS A 188 7.64 -12.04 4.87
C LYS A 188 7.49 -13.36 5.65
N VAL A 189 7.62 -13.30 6.96
CA VAL A 189 7.42 -14.47 7.83
C VAL A 189 5.98 -15.00 7.69
N LEU A 190 4.99 -14.13 7.61
CA LEU A 190 3.59 -14.55 7.41
C LEU A 190 3.39 -15.28 6.07
N LYS A 191 3.97 -14.77 4.98
CA LYS A 191 3.95 -15.43 3.66
C LYS A 191 4.63 -16.78 3.70
N GLU A 192 5.79 -16.90 4.34
CA GLU A 192 6.52 -18.17 4.51
C GLU A 192 5.71 -19.20 5.32
N VAL A 193 5.08 -18.78 6.42
CA VAL A 193 4.20 -19.63 7.23
C VAL A 193 2.99 -20.12 6.42
N ASN A 194 2.37 -19.26 5.62
CA ASN A 194 1.23 -19.64 4.79
C ASN A 194 1.65 -20.59 3.66
N ALA A 195 2.79 -20.35 3.02
CA ALA A 195 3.34 -21.26 2.01
C ALA A 195 3.61 -22.66 2.60
N SER A 196 4.20 -22.72 3.79
CA SER A 196 4.43 -23.99 4.49
C SER A 196 3.13 -24.73 4.84
N LYS A 197 2.06 -24.00 5.17
CA LYS A 197 0.73 -24.60 5.42
C LYS A 197 0.13 -25.22 4.15
N ILE A 198 0.26 -24.53 3.02
CA ILE A 198 -0.22 -25.03 1.72
C ILE A 198 0.54 -26.29 1.36
N GLU A 199 1.88 -26.27 1.45
CA GLU A 199 2.72 -27.43 1.20
C GLU A 199 2.35 -28.62 2.10
N ALA A 200 2.04 -28.37 3.38
CA ALA A 200 1.60 -29.40 4.30
C ALA A 200 0.23 -29.99 3.91
N ILE A 201 -0.71 -29.17 3.42
CA ILE A 201 -2.03 -29.63 2.95
C ILE A 201 -1.89 -30.46 1.67
N GLU A 202 -1.10 -29.99 0.69
CA GLU A 202 -0.85 -30.69 -0.57
C GLU A 202 -0.10 -32.03 -0.39
N ASN A 203 0.74 -32.11 0.61
CA ASN A 203 1.54 -33.29 0.93
C ASN A 203 1.07 -34.01 2.22
N ALA A 204 -0.21 -33.91 2.56
CA ALA A 204 -0.76 -34.47 3.80
C ALA A 204 -0.41 -35.94 4.01
N GLU A 205 -0.31 -36.73 2.93
CA GLU A 205 0.09 -38.14 2.98
C GLU A 205 1.53 -38.38 3.49
N LYS A 206 2.40 -37.37 3.45
CA LYS A 206 3.77 -37.43 3.99
C LYS A 206 3.83 -37.23 5.50
N TRP A 207 2.75 -36.70 6.09
CA TRP A 207 2.68 -36.35 7.51
C TRP A 207 1.79 -37.29 8.33
N LEU A 208 1.12 -38.22 7.68
CA LEU A 208 0.37 -39.37 8.25
C LEU A 208 1.20 -40.66 8.22
#